data_0ba8adcc2e717bcae413c50626b275d6
#
_entry.id   0ba8adcc2e717bcae413c50626b275d6
#
_cell.length_a   1.000
_cell.length_b   1.000
_cell.length_c   1.000
_cell.angle_alpha   90.00
_cell.angle_beta   90.00
_cell.angle_gamma   90.00
#
_symmetry.space_group_name_H-M   'P 1'
#
loop_
_entity.id
_entity.type
_entity.pdbx_description
1 polymer ?
#
loop_
_entity_poly.entity_id
_entity_poly.type
_entity_poly.pdbx_seq_one_letter_code
_entity_poly.pdbx_strand_id
1 'polypeptide(L)'
;SKDGDRHVWGLNRRKSDYSPKVRSPHNIALVKNVHLSNSEILFKVKSTLDTGNHRDCCVFFNYEDPEHFYYVHLGARPDPHSGQIMIVDGAPRRALTKNTTPVPWDDGWHTVKLERDVTTGRIAVYFDNLDDPLMETKDTTFTSGQVGIGSFDDMNDFTDIHIFGDSVTP
;
A
#
# COMPACT_ATOMS: atom_id res chain seq x y z
N SER A 1 17.26 -6.37 -8.77
CA SER A 1 17.41 -6.07 -10.20
C SER A 1 17.74 -4.60 -10.44
N LYS A 2 18.00 -4.21 -11.70
CA LYS A 2 18.22 -2.83 -12.14
C LYS A 2 17.34 -2.54 -13.34
N ASP A 3 16.78 -1.34 -13.38
CA ASP A 3 16.17 -0.75 -14.57
C ASP A 3 16.99 0.52 -14.92
N GLY A 4 17.83 0.42 -15.94
CA GLY A 4 18.88 1.41 -16.18
C GLY A 4 19.86 1.49 -15.01
N ASP A 5 20.06 2.68 -14.46
CA ASP A 5 20.93 2.91 -13.29
C ASP A 5 20.22 2.77 -11.94
N ARG A 6 18.90 2.45 -11.92
CA ARG A 6 18.11 2.33 -10.70
C ARG A 6 18.25 0.96 -10.07
N HIS A 7 18.36 0.91 -8.75
CA HIS A 7 18.17 -0.30 -7.97
C HIS A 7 16.67 -0.56 -7.79
N VAL A 8 16.21 -1.73 -8.25
CA VAL A 8 14.80 -2.08 -8.32
C VAL A 8 14.50 -3.29 -7.45
N TRP A 9 13.44 -3.19 -6.68
CA TRP A 9 12.82 -4.28 -5.94
C TRP A 9 11.63 -4.80 -6.73
N GLY A 10 11.75 -5.97 -7.32
CA GLY A 10 10.72 -6.56 -8.16
C GLY A 10 10.06 -7.78 -7.51
N LEU A 11 8.76 -7.91 -7.67
CA LEU A 11 8.06 -9.16 -7.39
C LEU A 11 8.47 -10.19 -8.44
N ASN A 12 8.93 -11.36 -8.00
CA ASN A 12 9.41 -12.43 -8.88
C ASN A 12 8.31 -13.45 -9.24
N ARG A 13 7.14 -13.36 -8.62
CA ARG A 13 5.97 -14.18 -8.92
C ARG A 13 4.68 -13.45 -8.53
N ARG A 14 3.62 -13.70 -9.29
CA ARG A 14 2.31 -13.06 -9.11
C ARG A 14 1.61 -13.47 -7.81
N LYS A 15 1.81 -14.69 -7.36
CA LYS A 15 1.17 -15.21 -6.15
C LYS A 15 2.21 -15.85 -5.24
N SER A 16 2.27 -15.38 -4.00
CA SER A 16 3.10 -16.00 -2.96
C SER A 16 2.45 -17.29 -2.44
N ASP A 17 3.25 -18.09 -1.72
CA ASP A 17 2.74 -19.30 -1.04
C ASP A 17 1.99 -18.94 0.26
N TYR A 18 2.00 -17.65 0.65
CA TYR A 18 1.30 -17.16 1.82
C TYR A 18 -0.22 -17.19 1.59
N SER A 19 -0.94 -17.81 2.51
CA SER A 19 -2.40 -17.86 2.53
C SER A 19 -2.89 -17.17 3.80
N PRO A 20 -3.42 -15.94 3.70
CA PRO A 20 -3.93 -15.24 4.88
C PRO A 20 -5.17 -15.93 5.43
N LYS A 21 -5.34 -15.92 6.78
CA LYS A 21 -6.50 -16.48 7.46
C LYS A 21 -7.80 -15.76 7.09
N VAL A 22 -7.72 -14.45 6.91
CA VAL A 22 -8.82 -13.60 6.43
C VAL A 22 -8.46 -13.05 5.05
N ARG A 23 -9.45 -12.82 4.20
CA ARG A 23 -9.20 -12.34 2.83
C ARG A 23 -8.52 -10.98 2.83
N SER A 24 -7.25 -10.98 2.43
CA SER A 24 -6.34 -9.84 2.39
C SER A 24 -5.27 -10.06 1.30
N PRO A 25 -4.38 -9.09 1.01
CA PRO A 25 -3.33 -9.27 0.02
C PRO A 25 -2.41 -10.46 0.30
N HIS A 26 -1.89 -11.08 -0.76
CA HIS A 26 -1.02 -12.26 -0.68
C HIS A 26 0.47 -11.91 -0.73
N ASN A 27 0.83 -10.82 -1.41
CA ASN A 27 2.21 -10.39 -1.59
C ASN A 27 2.47 -9.21 -0.66
N ILE A 28 3.16 -9.48 0.44
CA ILE A 28 3.44 -8.50 1.50
C ILE A 28 4.93 -8.54 1.80
N ALA A 29 5.59 -7.40 1.71
CA ALA A 29 6.97 -7.19 2.11
C ALA A 29 7.03 -6.09 3.18
N LEU A 30 7.19 -6.49 4.44
CA LEU A 30 7.30 -5.57 5.58
C LEU A 30 8.75 -5.20 5.85
N VAL A 31 8.97 -3.96 6.26
CA VAL A 31 10.28 -3.52 6.73
C VAL A 31 10.57 -4.14 8.10
N LYS A 32 11.66 -4.90 8.17
CA LYS A 32 12.02 -5.65 9.37
C LYS A 32 12.45 -4.70 10.49
N ASN A 33 11.96 -4.95 11.70
CA ASN A 33 12.32 -4.21 12.93
C ASN A 33 12.02 -2.71 12.89
N VAL A 34 11.07 -2.29 12.07
CA VAL A 34 10.60 -0.90 12.01
C VAL A 34 9.13 -0.88 12.38
N HIS A 35 8.81 -0.23 13.51
CA HIS A 35 7.44 0.01 13.96
C HIS A 35 7.23 1.51 14.08
N LEU A 36 6.21 2.03 13.44
CA LEU A 36 5.91 3.46 13.38
C LEU A 36 4.49 3.75 13.85
N SER A 37 4.30 4.89 14.50
CA SER A 37 2.98 5.48 14.73
C SER A 37 2.61 6.38 13.55
N ASN A 38 2.99 7.67 13.58
CA ASN A 38 2.90 8.53 12.41
C ASN A 38 3.88 8.05 11.34
N SER A 39 3.50 8.15 10.08
CA SER A 39 4.40 7.76 8.99
C SER A 39 4.11 8.50 7.69
N GLU A 40 5.17 8.70 6.92
CA GLU A 40 5.13 9.06 5.51
C GLU A 40 5.91 8.00 4.73
N ILE A 41 5.29 7.43 3.71
CA ILE A 41 5.90 6.42 2.84
C ILE A 41 5.85 6.95 1.42
N LEU A 42 7.02 7.13 0.81
CA LEU A 42 7.19 7.63 -0.55
C LEU A 42 7.98 6.63 -1.37
N PHE A 43 7.49 6.27 -2.55
CA PHE A 43 8.21 5.37 -3.45
C PHE A 43 7.77 5.56 -4.91
N LYS A 44 8.56 4.98 -5.81
CA LYS A 44 8.16 4.80 -7.20
C LYS A 44 7.80 3.36 -7.46
N VAL A 45 6.79 3.15 -8.29
CA VAL A 45 6.27 1.83 -8.67
C VAL A 45 5.99 1.77 -10.15
N LYS A 46 6.23 0.61 -10.75
CA LYS A 46 5.89 0.31 -12.15
C LYS A 46 5.19 -1.03 -12.20
N SER A 47 4.03 -1.08 -12.85
CA SER A 47 3.37 -2.34 -13.18
C SER A 47 4.16 -3.05 -14.28
N THR A 48 4.51 -4.32 -14.06
CA THR A 48 5.33 -5.11 -14.98
C THR A 48 4.56 -6.21 -15.69
N LEU A 49 3.33 -6.45 -15.25
CA LEU A 49 2.43 -7.40 -15.87
C LEU A 49 1.33 -6.62 -16.60
N ASP A 50 1.20 -6.79 -17.91
CA ASP A 50 0.11 -6.15 -18.68
C ASP A 50 -1.23 -6.82 -18.34
N THR A 51 -1.83 -6.39 -17.26
CA THR A 51 -3.09 -6.89 -16.73
C THR A 51 -4.24 -5.91 -16.92
N GLY A 52 -4.01 -4.77 -17.57
CA GLY A 52 -5.01 -3.75 -17.81
C GLY A 52 -5.68 -3.28 -16.51
N ASN A 53 -6.96 -3.62 -16.32
CA ASN A 53 -7.72 -3.22 -15.13
C ASN A 53 -7.33 -3.94 -13.83
N HIS A 54 -6.47 -4.95 -13.89
CA HIS A 54 -5.95 -5.65 -12.72
C HIS A 54 -4.59 -5.13 -12.25
N ARG A 55 -4.10 -4.04 -12.84
CA ARG A 55 -2.92 -3.35 -12.33
C ARG A 55 -3.21 -2.84 -10.93
N ASP A 56 -2.32 -3.13 -10.01
CA ASP A 56 -2.40 -2.69 -8.62
C ASP A 56 -1.03 -2.62 -7.96
N CYS A 57 -0.97 -1.92 -6.84
CA CYS A 57 0.01 -2.17 -5.78
C CYS A 57 -0.64 -1.92 -4.43
N CYS A 58 0.00 -2.42 -3.38
CA CYS A 58 -0.44 -2.23 -2.01
C CYS A 58 0.63 -1.54 -1.18
N VAL A 59 0.18 -0.67 -0.26
CA VAL A 59 1.00 -0.07 0.79
C VAL A 59 0.44 -0.49 2.13
N PHE A 60 1.26 -1.04 3.00
CA PHE A 60 0.87 -1.51 4.33
C PHE A 60 1.40 -0.56 5.40
N PHE A 61 0.59 -0.26 6.40
CA PHE A 61 0.99 0.60 7.51
C PHE A 61 0.21 0.27 8.77
N ASN A 62 0.76 0.68 9.92
CA ASN A 62 0.28 0.25 11.23
C ASN A 62 -0.07 -1.25 11.24
N TYR A 63 0.83 -2.06 10.69
CA TYR A 63 0.68 -3.51 10.59
C TYR A 63 1.11 -4.14 11.91
N GLU A 64 0.14 -4.56 12.72
CA GLU A 64 0.37 -5.20 14.01
C GLU A 64 0.62 -6.70 13.84
N ASP A 65 -0.24 -7.36 13.07
CA ASP A 65 -0.17 -8.78 12.76
C ASP A 65 -0.95 -9.12 11.46
N PRO A 66 -0.95 -10.38 10.99
CA PRO A 66 -1.63 -10.78 9.76
C PRO A 66 -3.14 -10.57 9.71
N GLU A 67 -3.78 -10.30 10.83
CA GLU A 67 -5.24 -10.08 10.94
C GLU A 67 -5.59 -8.65 11.37
N HIS A 68 -4.59 -7.79 11.67
CA HIS A 68 -4.79 -6.43 12.18
C HIS A 68 -3.83 -5.44 11.52
N PHE A 69 -4.32 -4.74 10.48
CA PHE A 69 -3.52 -3.75 9.75
C PHE A 69 -4.38 -2.88 8.81
N TYR A 70 -3.79 -1.76 8.40
CA TYR A 70 -4.27 -0.99 7.26
C TYR A 70 -3.47 -1.31 6.01
N TYR A 71 -4.11 -1.19 4.86
CA TYR A 71 -3.42 -1.10 3.59
C TYR A 71 -4.18 -0.24 2.59
N VAL A 72 -3.46 0.27 1.62
CA VAL A 72 -4.05 0.91 0.44
C VAL A 72 -3.99 -0.08 -0.69
N HIS A 73 -5.12 -0.30 -1.35
CA HIS A 73 -5.19 -1.05 -2.59
C HIS A 73 -5.30 -0.07 -3.76
N LEU A 74 -4.18 0.19 -4.44
CA LEU A 74 -4.13 1.08 -5.60
C LEU A 74 -4.49 0.33 -6.89
N GLY A 75 -5.66 -0.30 -6.91
CA GLY A 75 -6.18 -0.98 -8.08
C GLY A 75 -6.71 0.00 -9.13
N ALA A 76 -6.50 -0.30 -10.41
CA ALA A 76 -6.84 0.57 -11.53
C ALA A 76 -8.31 0.97 -11.59
N ARG A 77 -9.22 0.03 -11.25
CA ARG A 77 -10.67 0.29 -11.18
C ARG A 77 -11.16 0.28 -9.75
N PRO A 78 -11.72 1.40 -9.26
CA PRO A 78 -12.35 1.43 -7.95
C PRO A 78 -13.60 0.56 -7.88
N ASP A 79 -13.67 -0.25 -6.83
CA ASP A 79 -14.84 -1.01 -6.40
C ASP A 79 -14.80 -1.16 -4.86
N PRO A 80 -15.73 -1.84 -4.19
CA PRO A 80 -15.69 -1.98 -2.73
C PRO A 80 -14.43 -2.64 -2.16
N HIS A 81 -13.59 -3.28 -3.01
CA HIS A 81 -12.41 -4.02 -2.59
C HIS A 81 -11.12 -3.59 -3.30
N SER A 82 -11.18 -2.62 -4.19
CA SER A 82 -10.05 -2.13 -4.99
C SER A 82 -10.14 -0.62 -5.17
N GLY A 83 -8.99 0.05 -5.32
CA GLY A 83 -8.94 1.51 -5.41
C GLY A 83 -9.42 2.20 -4.13
N GLN A 84 -9.14 1.62 -2.96
CA GLN A 84 -9.61 2.08 -1.66
C GLN A 84 -8.51 2.03 -0.60
N ILE A 85 -8.68 2.82 0.46
CA ILE A 85 -7.99 2.60 1.73
C ILE A 85 -8.76 1.53 2.48
N MET A 86 -8.06 0.50 2.93
CA MET A 86 -8.66 -0.72 3.49
C MET A 86 -8.19 -0.96 4.93
N ILE A 87 -9.04 -1.63 5.70
CA ILE A 87 -8.69 -2.18 7.01
C ILE A 87 -8.95 -3.70 7.03
N VAL A 88 -8.04 -4.42 7.68
CA VAL A 88 -8.21 -5.81 8.13
C VAL A 88 -8.20 -5.79 9.65
N ASP A 89 -9.28 -6.25 10.27
CA ASP A 89 -9.51 -6.19 11.73
C ASP A 89 -10.22 -7.47 12.17
N GLY A 90 -9.48 -8.58 12.20
CA GLY A 90 -9.98 -9.92 12.57
C GLY A 90 -11.05 -10.48 11.62
N ALA A 91 -11.29 -9.81 10.49
CA ALA A 91 -12.33 -10.16 9.51
C ALA A 91 -11.83 -9.88 8.07
N PRO A 92 -12.51 -10.37 7.02
CA PRO A 92 -12.18 -10.01 5.65
C PRO A 92 -12.11 -8.49 5.46
N ARG A 93 -11.14 -8.06 4.65
CA ARG A 93 -10.89 -6.64 4.35
C ARG A 93 -12.15 -5.86 4.05
N ARG A 94 -12.25 -4.65 4.56
CA ARG A 94 -13.30 -3.68 4.23
C ARG A 94 -12.73 -2.32 3.88
N ALA A 95 -13.41 -1.59 3.00
CA ALA A 95 -13.00 -0.25 2.61
C ALA A 95 -13.33 0.78 3.70
N LEU A 96 -12.41 1.71 3.94
CA LEU A 96 -12.61 2.92 4.73
C LEU A 96 -13.00 4.12 3.87
N THR A 97 -12.80 4.02 2.56
CA THR A 97 -13.16 5.05 1.56
C THR A 97 -14.27 4.55 0.65
N LYS A 98 -14.87 5.48 -0.09
CA LYS A 98 -15.80 5.22 -1.20
C LYS A 98 -15.30 5.92 -2.46
N ASN A 99 -14.00 5.71 -2.77
CA ASN A 99 -13.39 6.32 -3.93
C ASN A 99 -13.98 5.76 -5.22
N THR A 100 -14.27 6.66 -6.16
CA THR A 100 -14.75 6.34 -7.51
C THR A 100 -13.79 6.79 -8.60
N THR A 101 -12.72 7.49 -8.22
CA THR A 101 -11.69 7.97 -9.15
C THR A 101 -10.75 6.84 -9.50
N PRO A 102 -10.60 6.47 -10.78
CA PRO A 102 -9.64 5.47 -11.22
C PRO A 102 -8.21 5.86 -10.84
N VAL A 103 -7.39 4.86 -10.48
CA VAL A 103 -5.95 5.04 -10.34
C VAL A 103 -5.34 5.02 -11.74
N PRO A 104 -4.65 6.09 -12.19
CA PRO A 104 -4.25 6.26 -13.59
C PRO A 104 -2.97 5.48 -13.93
N TRP A 105 -3.03 4.16 -13.82
CA TRP A 105 -1.94 3.27 -14.22
C TRP A 105 -1.67 3.33 -15.71
N ASP A 106 -0.39 3.31 -16.07
CA ASP A 106 0.13 3.06 -17.42
C ASP A 106 1.38 2.17 -17.37
N ASP A 107 2.17 2.13 -18.44
CA ASP A 107 3.39 1.30 -18.51
C ASP A 107 4.63 1.98 -17.89
N GLY A 108 4.47 3.19 -17.37
CA GLY A 108 5.55 4.00 -16.81
C GLY A 108 5.73 3.82 -15.30
N TRP A 109 6.71 4.57 -14.78
CA TRP A 109 6.93 4.73 -13.36
C TRP A 109 5.96 5.75 -12.77
N HIS A 110 5.31 5.39 -11.66
CA HIS A 110 4.43 6.26 -10.89
C HIS A 110 5.02 6.56 -9.53
N THR A 111 4.68 7.72 -8.98
CA THR A 111 5.08 8.11 -7.62
C THR A 111 3.88 7.94 -6.68
N VAL A 112 4.08 7.22 -5.59
CA VAL A 112 3.07 7.01 -4.55
C VAL A 112 3.56 7.61 -3.24
N LYS A 113 2.68 8.34 -2.55
CA LYS A 113 2.90 8.82 -1.19
C LYS A 113 1.73 8.43 -0.30
N LEU A 114 2.03 7.90 0.88
CA LEU A 114 1.09 7.71 1.98
C LEU A 114 1.47 8.63 3.13
N GLU A 115 0.49 9.32 3.71
CA GLU A 115 0.62 10.07 4.95
C GLU A 115 -0.32 9.48 6.01
N ARG A 116 0.22 9.19 7.18
CA ARG A 116 -0.52 8.71 8.36
C ARG A 116 -0.27 9.62 9.56
N ASP A 117 -1.34 10.18 10.11
CA ASP A 117 -1.36 10.89 11.39
C ASP A 117 -2.29 10.13 12.36
N VAL A 118 -1.72 9.48 13.35
CA VAL A 118 -2.50 8.68 14.32
C VAL A 118 -3.25 9.53 15.34
N THR A 119 -2.82 10.78 15.57
CA THR A 119 -3.48 11.70 16.50
C THR A 119 -4.84 12.14 15.98
N THR A 120 -4.91 12.47 14.68
CA THR A 120 -6.15 12.88 14.02
C THR A 120 -6.88 11.70 13.37
N GLY A 121 -6.21 10.58 13.24
CA GLY A 121 -6.67 9.41 12.48
C GLY A 121 -6.49 9.56 10.96
N ARG A 122 -5.95 10.68 10.47
CA ARG A 122 -5.85 10.98 9.03
C ARG A 122 -5.00 9.95 8.32
N ILE A 123 -5.54 9.47 7.18
CA ILE A 123 -4.86 8.63 6.20
C ILE A 123 -5.07 9.29 4.84
N ALA A 124 -3.99 9.68 4.16
CA ALA A 124 -4.05 10.27 2.83
C ALA A 124 -3.10 9.56 1.87
N VAL A 125 -3.55 9.33 0.66
CA VAL A 125 -2.81 8.62 -0.39
C VAL A 125 -2.77 9.46 -1.64
N TYR A 126 -1.59 9.57 -2.22
CA TYR A 126 -1.28 10.35 -3.40
C TYR A 126 -0.74 9.44 -4.49
N PHE A 127 -1.12 9.71 -5.74
CA PHE A 127 -0.62 8.99 -6.90
C PHE A 127 -0.25 10.00 -7.99
N ASP A 128 1.04 10.14 -8.29
CA ASP A 128 1.69 11.11 -9.18
C ASP A 128 1.54 12.57 -8.75
N ASN A 129 0.32 13.06 -8.53
CA ASN A 129 0.08 14.37 -7.93
C ASN A 129 0.27 14.26 -6.41
N LEU A 130 1.30 14.94 -5.88
CA LEU A 130 1.63 14.92 -4.46
C LEU A 130 1.03 16.10 -3.66
N ASP A 131 0.29 17.00 -4.30
CA ASP A 131 -0.36 18.14 -3.68
C ASP A 131 -1.81 17.83 -3.29
N ASP A 132 -2.51 17.06 -4.14
CA ASP A 132 -3.90 16.66 -3.92
C ASP A 132 -4.00 15.14 -3.72
N PRO A 133 -4.53 14.66 -2.59
CA PRO A 133 -4.67 13.22 -2.37
C PRO A 133 -5.67 12.59 -3.32
N LEU A 134 -5.33 11.41 -3.84
CA LEU A 134 -6.26 10.56 -4.60
C LEU A 134 -7.38 10.04 -3.68
N MET A 135 -7.03 9.71 -2.44
CA MET A 135 -7.94 9.21 -1.41
C MET A 135 -7.55 9.75 -0.04
N GLU A 136 -8.56 10.07 0.78
CA GLU A 136 -8.34 10.47 2.16
C GLU A 136 -9.48 9.93 3.04
N THR A 137 -9.15 9.54 4.27
CA THR A 137 -10.11 9.14 5.29
C THR A 137 -9.56 9.38 6.69
N LYS A 138 -10.36 9.07 7.71
CA LYS A 138 -9.94 9.05 9.12
C LYS A 138 -10.35 7.75 9.77
N ASP A 139 -9.40 7.12 10.46
CA ASP A 139 -9.62 5.95 11.29
C ASP A 139 -8.54 5.87 12.38
N THR A 140 -8.88 5.46 13.58
CA THR A 140 -7.98 5.39 14.74
C THR A 140 -7.89 4.00 15.36
N THR A 141 -8.30 2.95 14.64
CA THR A 141 -8.31 1.58 15.15
C THR A 141 -6.90 1.11 15.50
N PHE A 142 -5.94 1.27 14.55
CA PHE A 142 -4.54 0.91 14.78
C PHE A 142 -3.68 2.17 14.79
N THR A 143 -2.83 2.31 15.80
CA THR A 143 -2.03 3.53 16.01
C THR A 143 -0.53 3.30 15.87
N SER A 144 -0.09 2.06 15.69
CA SER A 144 1.31 1.72 15.45
C SER A 144 1.44 0.38 14.71
N GLY A 145 2.61 0.09 14.18
CA GLY A 145 2.92 -1.19 13.56
C GLY A 145 3.98 -1.07 12.47
N GLN A 146 4.23 -2.17 11.79
CA GLN A 146 5.16 -2.21 10.68
C GLN A 146 4.59 -1.51 9.44
N VAL A 147 5.47 -1.17 8.52
CA VAL A 147 5.16 -0.61 7.21
C VAL A 147 5.71 -1.51 6.11
N GLY A 148 5.12 -1.47 4.93
CA GLY A 148 5.56 -2.29 3.82
C GLY A 148 4.86 -1.99 2.51
N ILE A 149 5.25 -2.74 1.50
CA ILE A 149 4.73 -2.66 0.13
C ILE A 149 4.38 -4.06 -0.39
N GLY A 150 3.61 -4.12 -1.44
CA GLY A 150 3.26 -5.38 -2.08
C GLY A 150 2.24 -5.22 -3.21
N SER A 151 1.52 -6.30 -3.48
CA SER A 151 0.47 -6.31 -4.49
C SER A 151 -0.64 -7.30 -4.13
N PHE A 152 -1.75 -7.21 -4.83
CA PHE A 152 -2.82 -8.19 -4.76
C PHE A 152 -2.81 -9.10 -6.00
N ASP A 153 -2.96 -8.53 -7.19
CA ASP A 153 -3.09 -9.27 -8.45
C ASP A 153 -2.00 -8.97 -9.48
N ASP A 154 -1.25 -7.88 -9.33
CA ASP A 154 -0.23 -7.42 -10.27
C ASP A 154 1.18 -7.83 -9.84
N MET A 155 2.12 -7.64 -10.74
CA MET A 155 3.56 -7.69 -10.48
C MET A 155 4.14 -6.29 -10.65
N ASN A 156 4.99 -5.90 -9.71
CA ASN A 156 5.52 -4.55 -9.66
C ASN A 156 7.01 -4.55 -9.46
N ASP A 157 7.63 -3.52 -10.01
CA ASP A 157 8.94 -3.05 -9.64
C ASP A 157 8.81 -1.80 -8.76
N PHE A 158 9.57 -1.74 -7.68
CA PHE A 158 9.62 -0.63 -6.73
C PHE A 158 11.02 -0.06 -6.64
N THR A 159 11.13 1.26 -6.53
CA THR A 159 12.39 1.97 -6.34
C THR A 159 12.20 3.26 -5.55
N ASP A 160 13.29 3.91 -5.17
CA ASP A 160 13.29 5.19 -4.46
C ASP A 160 12.36 5.17 -3.23
N ILE A 161 12.47 4.11 -2.42
CA ILE A 161 11.62 3.91 -1.23
C ILE A 161 12.17 4.73 -0.07
N HIS A 162 11.37 5.67 0.41
CA HIS A 162 11.66 6.51 1.56
C HIS A 162 10.55 6.34 2.59
N ILE A 163 10.94 6.09 3.84
CA ILE A 163 10.03 5.89 4.96
C ILE A 163 10.46 6.82 6.09
N PHE A 164 9.57 7.70 6.50
CA PHE A 164 9.73 8.61 7.62
C PHE A 164 8.64 8.33 8.64
N GLY A 165 8.92 8.57 9.91
CA GLY A 165 7.89 8.43 10.94
C GLY A 165 8.43 8.40 12.35
N ASP A 166 7.50 8.34 13.29
CA ASP A 166 7.78 8.29 14.72
C ASP A 166 7.93 6.83 15.14
N SER A 167 9.16 6.44 15.49
CA SER A 167 9.45 5.07 15.93
C SER A 167 8.79 4.76 17.26
N VAL A 168 8.21 3.58 17.37
CA VAL A 168 7.66 3.05 18.61
C VAL A 168 8.30 1.71 18.93
N THR A 169 8.42 1.41 20.22
CA THR A 169 8.86 0.08 20.66
C THR A 169 7.67 -0.89 20.54
N PRO A 170 7.87 -2.06 19.91
CA PRO A 170 6.82 -3.06 19.79
C PRO A 170 6.39 -3.60 21.15
#